data_72100ec2b40c5e366242ace9715eab48
#
_entry.id   72100ec2b40c5e366242ace9715eab48
#
_cell.length_a   1.000
_cell.length_b   1.000
_cell.length_c   1.000
_cell.angle_alpha   90.00
_cell.angle_beta   90.00
_cell.angle_gamma   90.00
#
_symmetry.space_group_name_H-M   'P 1'
#
loop_
_entity.id
_entity.type
_entity.pdbx_description
1 polymer ?
#
loop_
_entity_poly.entity_id
_entity_poly.type
_entity_poly.pdbx_seq_one_letter_code
_entity_poly.pdbx_strand_id
1 'polypeptide(L)'
;MDISVQTKLIALLGDPLGQTHAPKQFNDTFGELGLDYFYFPVETGNENLSAIISAIRCMNFAGFNVTKPNKIAVIDHLDELDELAEMIGSVNVVTIRENRLKGYNTDGIGFLKALAEEGDFPLPETTFLIFGAGGASRAISTTLAYHGAKKLSIIDAV
;
A
#
# COMPACT_ATOMS: atom_id res chain seq x y z
N MET A 1 5.44 -15.93 18.96
CA MET A 1 4.68 -16.39 17.77
C MET A 1 5.31 -17.67 17.28
N ASP A 2 4.52 -18.75 17.17
CA ASP A 2 4.99 -20.03 16.63
C ASP A 2 4.61 -20.07 15.15
N ILE A 3 5.62 -20.23 14.27
CA ILE A 3 5.42 -20.31 12.82
C ILE A 3 5.28 -21.78 12.44
N SER A 4 4.19 -22.10 11.71
CA SER A 4 3.89 -23.44 11.21
C SER A 4 3.69 -23.44 9.69
N VAL A 5 3.44 -24.62 9.11
CA VAL A 5 3.13 -24.75 7.67
C VAL A 5 1.77 -24.12 7.30
N GLN A 6 0.91 -23.85 8.26
CA GLN A 6 -0.36 -23.17 8.08
C GLN A 6 -0.25 -21.64 8.13
N THR A 7 0.82 -21.14 8.75
CA THR A 7 1.02 -19.68 8.90
C THR A 7 1.00 -18.98 7.55
N LYS A 8 0.13 -17.99 7.41
CA LYS A 8 0.05 -17.17 6.20
C LYS A 8 1.15 -16.13 6.17
N LEU A 9 1.80 -16.01 5.04
CA LEU A 9 2.91 -15.08 4.86
C LEU A 9 2.44 -13.76 4.23
N ILE A 10 3.02 -12.65 4.70
CA ILE A 10 2.86 -11.33 4.09
C ILE A 10 4.25 -10.71 3.97
N ALA A 11 4.62 -10.27 2.78
CA ALA A 11 5.89 -9.58 2.56
C ALA A 11 5.71 -8.05 2.47
N LEU A 12 6.79 -7.32 2.75
CA LEU A 12 6.96 -5.93 2.33
C LEU A 12 8.05 -5.87 1.25
N LEU A 13 7.69 -5.44 0.05
CA LEU A 13 8.63 -5.30 -1.08
C LEU A 13 9.03 -3.85 -1.28
N GLY A 14 10.32 -3.55 -1.26
CA GLY A 14 10.87 -2.22 -1.50
C GLY A 14 12.38 -2.15 -1.32
N ASP A 15 12.98 -1.00 -1.64
CA ASP A 15 14.43 -0.74 -1.50
C ASP A 15 14.68 0.78 -1.39
N PRO A 16 15.39 1.25 -0.32
CA PRO A 16 15.83 0.50 0.86
C PRO A 16 14.72 0.33 1.91
N LEU A 17 14.78 -0.75 2.70
CA LEU A 17 13.85 -1.03 3.81
C LEU A 17 14.43 -0.82 5.20
N GLY A 18 15.70 -0.41 5.31
CA GLY A 18 16.48 -0.44 6.54
C GLY A 18 15.93 0.32 7.76
N GLN A 19 14.89 1.16 7.60
CA GLN A 19 14.27 1.92 8.70
C GLN A 19 12.76 1.64 8.85
N THR A 20 12.26 0.57 8.23
CA THR A 20 10.84 0.26 8.31
C THR A 20 10.45 -0.32 9.68
N HIS A 21 9.40 0.22 10.28
CA HIS A 21 8.79 -0.31 11.50
C HIS A 21 7.63 -1.27 11.21
N ALA A 22 7.20 -1.38 9.96
CA ALA A 22 6.04 -2.17 9.56
C ALA A 22 6.11 -3.64 10.02
N PRO A 23 7.24 -4.39 9.88
CA PRO A 23 7.29 -5.78 10.31
C PRO A 23 6.98 -5.96 11.80
N LYS A 24 7.50 -5.07 12.65
CA LYS A 24 7.22 -5.12 14.08
C LYS A 24 5.74 -4.83 14.36
N GLN A 25 5.21 -3.74 13.81
CA GLN A 25 3.82 -3.32 14.03
C GLN A 25 2.82 -4.39 13.58
N PHE A 26 2.98 -4.94 12.38
CA PHE A 26 2.09 -5.99 11.88
C PHE A 26 2.17 -7.27 12.70
N ASN A 27 3.38 -7.74 13.04
CA ASN A 27 3.54 -8.97 13.81
C ASN A 27 3.03 -8.83 15.25
N ASP A 28 3.22 -7.69 15.90
CA ASP A 28 2.64 -7.39 17.20
C ASP A 28 1.10 -7.45 17.13
N THR A 29 0.51 -6.75 16.14
CA THR A 29 -0.95 -6.73 15.92
C THR A 29 -1.51 -8.13 15.61
N PHE A 30 -0.83 -8.92 14.79
CA PHE A 30 -1.26 -10.29 14.51
C PHE A 30 -1.26 -11.14 15.78
N GLY A 31 -0.24 -10.98 16.63
CA GLY A 31 -0.18 -11.65 17.92
C GLY A 31 -1.31 -11.24 18.87
N GLU A 32 -1.61 -9.94 18.97
CA GLU A 32 -2.70 -9.41 19.81
C GLU A 32 -4.08 -9.88 19.34
N LEU A 33 -4.27 -10.01 18.02
CA LEU A 33 -5.53 -10.45 17.42
C LEU A 33 -5.65 -11.98 17.29
N GLY A 34 -4.62 -12.74 17.67
CA GLY A 34 -4.58 -14.20 17.53
C GLY A 34 -4.62 -14.68 16.08
N LEU A 35 -4.08 -13.88 15.14
CA LEU A 35 -4.03 -14.21 13.73
C LEU A 35 -2.77 -14.99 13.38
N ASP A 36 -2.90 -16.11 12.67
CA ASP A 36 -1.77 -16.94 12.21
C ASP A 36 -1.18 -16.38 10.91
N TYR A 37 -0.58 -15.18 11.03
CA TYR A 37 0.11 -14.48 9.96
C TYR A 37 1.52 -14.12 10.37
N PHE A 38 2.43 -14.09 9.41
CA PHE A 38 3.80 -13.61 9.61
C PHE A 38 4.17 -12.59 8.54
N TYR A 39 4.58 -11.39 8.98
CA TYR A 39 4.98 -10.28 8.12
C TYR A 39 6.49 -10.07 8.17
N PHE A 40 7.15 -9.99 7.00
CA PHE A 40 8.59 -9.79 6.92
C PHE A 40 9.00 -8.92 5.73
N PRO A 41 10.15 -8.19 5.86
CA PRO A 41 10.68 -7.37 4.79
C PRO A 41 11.44 -8.23 3.78
N VAL A 42 11.29 -7.86 2.51
CA VAL A 42 12.08 -8.40 1.39
C VAL A 42 12.63 -7.21 0.63
N GLU A 43 13.91 -6.88 0.86
CA GLU A 43 14.55 -5.77 0.17
C GLU A 43 14.76 -6.13 -1.30
N THR A 44 14.10 -5.38 -2.19
CA THR A 44 14.12 -5.63 -3.63
C THR A 44 13.73 -4.38 -4.41
N GLY A 45 14.47 -4.13 -5.49
CA GLY A 45 14.11 -3.14 -6.51
C GLY A 45 13.29 -3.73 -7.66
N ASN A 46 13.02 -2.92 -8.67
CA ASN A 46 12.20 -3.30 -9.84
C ASN A 46 12.81 -4.46 -10.65
N GLU A 47 14.13 -4.60 -10.66
CA GLU A 47 14.86 -5.60 -11.45
C GLU A 47 14.54 -7.05 -11.07
N ASN A 48 14.20 -7.31 -9.81
CA ASN A 48 13.87 -8.64 -9.31
C ASN A 48 12.37 -8.85 -9.06
N LEU A 49 11.56 -7.83 -9.28
CA LEU A 49 10.15 -7.81 -8.89
C LEU A 49 9.34 -8.97 -9.53
N SER A 50 9.55 -9.22 -10.81
CA SER A 50 8.88 -10.29 -11.55
C SER A 50 9.19 -11.68 -10.96
N ALA A 51 10.47 -11.94 -10.66
CA ALA A 51 10.89 -13.22 -10.08
C ALA A 51 10.30 -13.43 -8.67
N ILE A 52 10.32 -12.38 -7.85
CA ILE A 52 9.79 -12.43 -6.48
C ILE A 52 8.28 -12.64 -6.50
N ILE A 53 7.52 -11.92 -7.34
CA ILE A 53 6.07 -12.10 -7.44
C ILE A 53 5.72 -13.50 -7.94
N SER A 54 6.49 -14.04 -8.88
CA SER A 54 6.31 -15.42 -9.35
C SER A 54 6.56 -16.44 -8.23
N ALA A 55 7.57 -16.23 -7.38
CA ALA A 55 7.83 -17.06 -6.21
C ALA A 55 6.70 -16.96 -5.17
N ILE A 56 6.23 -15.74 -4.88
CA ILE A 56 5.13 -15.47 -3.96
C ILE A 56 3.85 -16.23 -4.35
N ARG A 57 3.54 -16.31 -5.66
CA ARG A 57 2.39 -17.10 -6.16
C ARG A 57 2.48 -18.59 -5.83
N CYS A 58 3.69 -19.14 -5.72
CA CYS A 58 3.91 -20.57 -5.47
C CYS A 58 4.03 -20.90 -3.97
N MET A 59 4.00 -19.90 -3.10
CA MET A 59 4.16 -20.05 -1.66
C MET A 59 2.83 -19.72 -0.93
N ASN A 60 2.79 -19.96 0.39
CA ASN A 60 1.59 -19.73 1.20
C ASN A 60 1.40 -18.24 1.59
N PHE A 61 1.52 -17.32 0.62
CA PHE A 61 1.29 -15.90 0.85
C PHE A 61 -0.20 -15.53 0.79
N ALA A 62 -0.65 -14.71 1.74
CA ALA A 62 -1.96 -14.07 1.71
C ALA A 62 -1.94 -12.77 0.89
N GLY A 63 -0.76 -12.17 0.75
CA GLY A 63 -0.55 -10.92 0.04
C GLY A 63 0.80 -10.32 0.34
N PHE A 64 1.00 -9.09 -0.14
CA PHE A 64 2.21 -8.33 0.16
C PHE A 64 1.95 -6.82 0.09
N ASN A 65 2.73 -6.07 0.85
CA ASN A 65 2.81 -4.63 0.72
C ASN A 65 3.94 -4.23 -0.23
N VAL A 66 3.77 -3.07 -0.84
CA VAL A 66 4.74 -2.51 -1.78
C VAL A 66 5.08 -1.09 -1.37
N THR A 67 6.37 -0.78 -1.31
CA THR A 67 6.84 0.58 -1.16
C THR A 67 7.78 0.97 -2.32
N LYS A 68 8.37 2.17 -2.26
CA LYS A 68 9.32 2.60 -3.30
C LYS A 68 10.49 1.61 -3.44
N PRO A 69 11.01 1.40 -4.69
CA PRO A 69 10.59 2.02 -5.95
C PRO A 69 9.43 1.28 -6.65
N ASN A 70 8.90 0.23 -6.06
CA ASN A 70 8.12 -0.81 -6.74
C ASN A 70 6.63 -0.47 -6.94
N LYS A 71 6.08 0.57 -6.27
CA LYS A 71 4.63 0.87 -6.24
C LYS A 71 3.97 1.05 -7.61
N ILE A 72 4.72 1.49 -8.62
CA ILE A 72 4.23 1.64 -10.00
C ILE A 72 4.53 0.38 -10.79
N ALA A 73 5.76 -0.11 -10.75
CA ALA A 73 6.19 -1.27 -11.53
C ALA A 73 5.42 -2.56 -11.18
N VAL A 74 4.94 -2.70 -9.95
CA VAL A 74 4.17 -3.87 -9.52
C VAL A 74 2.89 -4.06 -10.33
N ILE A 75 2.30 -2.99 -10.86
CA ILE A 75 1.03 -3.02 -11.60
C ILE A 75 1.09 -4.00 -12.78
N ASP A 76 2.21 -4.04 -13.50
CA ASP A 76 2.39 -4.92 -14.67
C ASP A 76 2.39 -6.42 -14.31
N HIS A 77 2.44 -6.76 -13.03
CA HIS A 77 2.48 -8.13 -12.51
C HIS A 77 1.18 -8.56 -11.84
N LEU A 78 0.17 -7.70 -11.80
CA LEU A 78 -1.11 -7.96 -11.14
C LEU A 78 -2.18 -8.42 -12.14
N ASP A 79 -3.15 -9.19 -11.63
CA ASP A 79 -4.27 -9.66 -12.43
C ASP A 79 -5.44 -8.67 -12.44
N GLU A 80 -5.55 -7.86 -11.36
CA GLU A 80 -6.63 -6.87 -11.19
C GLU A 80 -6.12 -5.67 -10.38
N LEU A 81 -6.74 -4.51 -10.64
CA LEU A 81 -6.61 -3.32 -9.80
C LEU A 81 -7.97 -2.97 -9.17
N ASP A 82 -7.92 -2.39 -7.99
CA ASP A 82 -9.01 -1.63 -7.43
C ASP A 82 -9.17 -0.30 -8.18
N GLU A 83 -10.40 0.20 -8.30
CA GLU A 83 -10.71 1.43 -9.04
C GLU A 83 -9.83 2.61 -8.61
N LEU A 84 -9.69 2.82 -7.29
CA LEU A 84 -8.88 3.90 -6.77
C LEU A 84 -7.38 3.70 -7.06
N ALA A 85 -6.88 2.46 -6.96
CA ALA A 85 -5.49 2.15 -7.30
C ALA A 85 -5.20 2.39 -8.78
N GLU A 86 -6.15 2.08 -9.67
CA GLU A 86 -6.07 2.36 -11.11
C GLU A 86 -6.02 3.87 -11.38
N MET A 87 -6.91 4.66 -10.77
CA MET A 87 -6.93 6.11 -10.89
C MET A 87 -5.65 6.77 -10.37
N ILE A 88 -5.10 6.27 -9.26
CA ILE A 88 -3.84 6.74 -8.69
C ILE A 88 -2.65 6.34 -9.58
N GLY A 89 -2.73 5.20 -10.27
CA GLY A 89 -1.62 4.60 -11.02
C GLY A 89 -0.49 4.12 -10.11
N SER A 90 -0.82 3.61 -8.92
CA SER A 90 0.14 3.16 -7.92
C SER A 90 -0.53 2.20 -6.94
N VAL A 91 0.20 1.16 -6.53
CA VAL A 91 -0.26 0.12 -5.61
C VAL A 91 0.66 0.06 -4.40
N ASN A 92 0.10 -0.04 -3.20
CA ASN A 92 0.86 -0.28 -1.97
C ASN A 92 0.46 -1.55 -1.22
N VAL A 93 -0.68 -2.16 -1.60
CA VAL A 93 -1.17 -3.42 -1.01
C VAL A 93 -1.61 -4.34 -2.12
N VAL A 94 -1.20 -5.61 -2.06
CA VAL A 94 -1.66 -6.67 -2.96
C VAL A 94 -2.23 -7.81 -2.13
N THR A 95 -3.43 -8.23 -2.45
CA THR A 95 -4.04 -9.45 -1.88
C THR A 95 -3.92 -10.61 -2.86
N ILE A 96 -3.78 -11.82 -2.32
CA ILE A 96 -3.74 -13.06 -3.10
C ILE A 96 -4.95 -13.91 -2.71
N ARG A 97 -5.83 -14.17 -3.67
CA ARG A 97 -6.99 -15.05 -3.50
C ARG A 97 -7.11 -15.95 -4.72
N GLU A 98 -7.21 -17.25 -4.51
CA GLU A 98 -7.32 -18.22 -5.61
C GLU A 98 -6.24 -18.03 -6.69
N ASN A 99 -5.01 -17.76 -6.26
CA ASN A 99 -3.85 -17.46 -7.10
C ASN A 99 -3.98 -16.20 -7.98
N ARG A 100 -4.97 -15.33 -7.73
CA ARG A 100 -5.12 -14.03 -8.38
C ARG A 100 -4.60 -12.93 -7.47
N LEU A 101 -3.85 -12.02 -8.05
CA LEU A 101 -3.26 -10.85 -7.39
C LEU A 101 -4.11 -9.61 -7.70
N LYS A 102 -4.68 -9.00 -6.66
CA LYS A 102 -5.40 -7.74 -6.79
C LYS A 102 -4.70 -6.64 -6.04
N GLY A 103 -4.42 -5.54 -6.73
CA GLY A 103 -3.74 -4.36 -6.21
C GLY A 103 -4.68 -3.30 -5.69
N TYR A 104 -4.27 -2.67 -4.59
CA TYR A 104 -4.97 -1.57 -3.92
C TYR A 104 -4.01 -0.45 -3.59
N ASN A 105 -4.56 0.76 -3.38
CA ASN A 105 -3.82 1.85 -2.78
C ASN A 105 -4.57 2.38 -1.55
N THR A 106 -3.97 2.19 -0.38
CA THR A 106 -4.56 2.57 0.90
C THR A 106 -4.00 3.87 1.47
N ASP A 107 -3.01 4.50 0.81
CA ASP A 107 -2.35 5.71 1.31
C ASP A 107 -3.36 6.87 1.44
N GLY A 108 -4.17 7.10 0.40
CA GLY A 108 -5.15 8.17 0.39
C GLY A 108 -6.32 7.94 1.36
N ILE A 109 -6.83 6.72 1.44
CA ILE A 109 -7.90 6.37 2.40
C ILE A 109 -7.38 6.45 3.84
N GLY A 110 -6.13 6.03 4.08
CA GLY A 110 -5.48 6.20 5.38
C GLY A 110 -5.39 7.67 5.78
N PHE A 111 -5.02 8.54 4.84
CA PHE A 111 -5.01 10.00 5.06
C PHE A 111 -6.39 10.54 5.39
N LEU A 112 -7.45 10.16 4.65
CA LEU A 112 -8.82 10.60 4.94
C LEU A 112 -9.30 10.20 6.33
N LYS A 113 -8.97 8.98 6.77
CA LYS A 113 -9.30 8.52 8.12
C LYS A 113 -8.58 9.34 9.18
N ALA A 114 -7.28 9.56 9.02
CA ALA A 114 -6.50 10.38 9.95
C ALA A 114 -7.04 11.83 9.99
N LEU A 115 -7.40 12.41 8.83
CA LEU A 115 -7.98 13.75 8.75
C LEU A 115 -9.30 13.84 9.53
N ALA A 116 -10.16 12.81 9.45
CA ALA A 116 -11.43 12.76 10.17
C ALA A 116 -11.25 12.61 11.69
N GLU A 117 -10.15 12.04 12.15
CA GLU A 117 -9.79 11.96 13.58
C GLU A 117 -9.31 13.30 14.13
N GLU A 118 -8.70 14.16 13.30
CA GLU A 118 -8.20 15.48 13.69
C GLU A 118 -9.29 16.57 13.73
N GLY A 119 -10.43 16.33 13.09
CA GLY A 119 -11.54 17.28 13.10
C GLY A 119 -12.59 17.06 12.00
N ASP A 120 -13.59 17.92 11.98
CA ASP A 120 -14.63 17.91 10.93
C ASP A 120 -14.18 18.76 9.73
N PHE A 121 -13.80 18.08 8.66
CA PHE A 121 -13.38 18.71 7.40
C PHE A 121 -14.29 18.25 6.26
N PRO A 122 -15.47 18.90 6.07
CA PRO A 122 -16.39 18.53 4.99
C PRO A 122 -15.71 18.75 3.63
N LEU A 123 -15.39 17.67 2.94
CA LEU A 123 -14.60 17.72 1.70
C LEU A 123 -15.18 18.65 0.63
N PRO A 124 -16.54 18.71 0.41
CA PRO A 124 -17.12 19.62 -0.57
C PRO A 124 -16.95 21.11 -0.26
N GLU A 125 -16.57 21.44 0.97
CA GLU A 125 -16.36 22.83 1.42
C GLU A 125 -14.86 23.13 1.63
N THR A 126 -14.02 22.09 1.70
CA THR A 126 -12.61 22.20 2.07
C THR A 126 -11.71 22.38 0.85
N THR A 127 -10.78 23.32 0.95
CA THR A 127 -9.69 23.52 -0.01
C THR A 127 -8.39 23.00 0.57
N PHE A 128 -7.67 22.18 -0.20
CA PHE A 128 -6.40 21.61 0.21
C PHE A 128 -5.24 22.21 -0.57
N LEU A 129 -4.16 22.50 0.14
CA LEU A 129 -2.87 22.86 -0.42
C LEU A 129 -1.87 21.75 -0.09
N ILE A 130 -1.30 21.14 -1.11
CA ILE A 130 -0.40 19.99 -1.00
C ILE A 130 0.98 20.41 -1.48
N PHE A 131 1.98 20.21 -0.65
CA PHE A 131 3.39 20.45 -1.00
C PHE A 131 4.07 19.15 -1.41
N GLY A 132 4.57 19.11 -2.65
CA GLY A 132 5.18 17.96 -3.29
C GLY A 132 4.22 17.23 -4.22
N ALA A 133 4.74 16.67 -5.35
CA ALA A 133 3.99 15.89 -6.35
C ALA A 133 4.44 14.42 -6.40
N GLY A 134 5.06 13.89 -5.34
CA GLY A 134 5.51 12.51 -5.24
C GLY A 134 4.36 11.49 -5.07
N GLY A 135 4.73 10.22 -4.88
CA GLY A 135 3.75 9.11 -4.82
C GLY A 135 2.68 9.26 -3.73
N ALA A 136 3.03 9.76 -2.55
CA ALA A 136 2.05 10.02 -1.48
C ALA A 136 1.09 11.15 -1.86
N SER A 137 1.60 12.26 -2.42
CA SER A 137 0.79 13.37 -2.91
C SER A 137 -0.19 12.91 -3.99
N ARG A 138 0.27 12.08 -4.92
CA ARG A 138 -0.57 11.50 -5.97
C ARG A 138 -1.74 10.69 -5.38
N ALA A 139 -1.46 9.81 -4.42
CA ALA A 139 -2.48 9.01 -3.77
C ALA A 139 -3.49 9.88 -2.99
N ILE A 140 -3.00 10.82 -2.20
CA ILE A 140 -3.82 11.71 -1.38
C ILE A 140 -4.68 12.62 -2.26
N SER A 141 -4.08 13.30 -3.25
CA SER A 141 -4.81 14.23 -4.11
C SER A 141 -5.89 13.54 -4.94
N THR A 142 -5.57 12.38 -5.54
CA THR A 142 -6.56 11.59 -6.29
C THR A 142 -7.71 11.14 -5.39
N THR A 143 -7.40 10.64 -4.19
CA THR A 143 -8.43 10.20 -3.23
C THR A 143 -9.30 11.37 -2.75
N LEU A 144 -8.70 12.52 -2.42
CA LEU A 144 -9.45 13.72 -2.05
C LEU A 144 -10.38 14.18 -3.18
N ALA A 145 -9.89 14.19 -4.43
CA ALA A 145 -10.70 14.53 -5.59
C ALA A 145 -11.85 13.55 -5.81
N TYR A 146 -11.58 12.25 -5.73
CA TYR A 146 -12.57 11.19 -5.85
C TYR A 146 -13.68 11.31 -4.81
N HIS A 147 -13.35 11.71 -3.58
CA HIS A 147 -14.31 11.93 -2.50
C HIS A 147 -14.90 13.35 -2.47
N GLY A 148 -14.68 14.14 -3.50
CA GLY A 148 -15.39 15.40 -3.70
C GLY A 148 -14.80 16.61 -2.99
N ALA A 149 -13.48 16.66 -2.75
CA ALA A 149 -12.83 17.85 -2.23
C ALA A 149 -13.09 19.08 -3.13
N LYS A 150 -13.43 20.22 -2.54
CA LYS A 150 -13.82 21.44 -3.25
C LYS A 150 -12.74 21.95 -4.20
N LYS A 151 -11.50 21.94 -3.75
CA LYS A 151 -10.36 22.42 -4.52
C LYS A 151 -9.07 21.79 -4.01
N LEU A 152 -8.21 21.41 -4.95
CA LEU A 152 -6.86 20.97 -4.67
C LEU A 152 -5.87 21.88 -5.37
N SER A 153 -4.82 22.27 -4.65
CA SER A 153 -3.67 22.97 -5.21
C SER A 153 -2.42 22.21 -4.83
N ILE A 154 -1.62 21.82 -5.83
CA ILE A 154 -0.37 21.08 -5.62
C ILE A 154 0.77 21.98 -6.03
N ILE A 155 1.76 22.12 -5.16
CA ILE A 155 2.97 22.89 -5.40
C ILE A 155 4.15 21.94 -5.29
N ASP A 156 4.98 21.89 -6.34
CA ASP A 156 6.27 21.18 -6.33
C ASP A 156 7.39 22.15 -6.62
N ALA A 157 8.58 21.82 -6.15
CA ALA A 157 9.77 22.64 -6.34
C ALA A 157 10.52 22.35 -7.67
N VAL A 158 10.05 21.40 -8.47
CA VAL A 158 10.66 20.97 -9.74
C VAL A 158 9.84 21.44 -10.93
#